data_d79987f0a1fcdac4817b8e503cfa8830
#
_entry.id   d79987f0a1fcdac4817b8e503cfa8830
#
_cell.length_a   1.000
_cell.length_b   1.000
_cell.length_c   1.000
_cell.angle_alpha   90.00
_cell.angle_beta   90.00
_cell.angle_gamma   90.00
#
_symmetry.space_group_name_H-M   'P 1'
#
loop_
_entity.id
_entity.type
_entity.pdbx_description
1 polymer ?
#
loop_
_entity_poly.entity_id
_entity_poly.type
_entity_poly.pdbx_seq_one_letter_code
_entity_poly.pdbx_strand_id
1 'polypeptide(L)'
;MIGKTIRIVLAVAVCTSIVWMLQVQKLSGQTNALPSTKTGEWPMYTADLRGSKYSPLDQIDAKNFNKLQIAWTFKTDSLSPRPEAKLEGTPIMVKGVLYATGGMKRSVVALDAKTGEQKWVYTLDV
;
A
#
# COMPACT_ATOMS: atom_id res chain seq x y z
N MET A 1 34.05 -21.29 46.19
CA MET A 1 33.74 -21.51 44.74
C MET A 1 32.29 -21.20 44.36
N ILE A 2 31.29 -21.32 45.23
CA ILE A 2 29.85 -21.12 44.99
C ILE A 2 29.50 -19.67 44.54
N GLY A 3 30.16 -18.63 45.06
CA GLY A 3 29.83 -17.25 44.74
C GLY A 3 30.14 -16.80 43.30
N LYS A 4 31.12 -17.42 42.62
CA LYS A 4 31.43 -17.10 41.21
C LYS A 4 30.39 -17.69 40.25
N THR A 5 29.92 -18.89 40.50
CA THR A 5 28.88 -19.58 39.70
C THR A 5 27.54 -18.86 39.77
N ILE A 6 27.12 -18.39 40.95
CA ILE A 6 25.88 -17.62 41.12
C ILE A 6 25.93 -16.29 40.35
N ARG A 7 27.06 -15.59 40.37
CA ARG A 7 27.21 -14.33 39.60
C ARG A 7 27.14 -14.52 38.10
N ILE A 8 27.70 -15.62 37.57
CA ILE A 8 27.63 -15.95 36.15
C ILE A 8 26.17 -16.30 35.74
N VAL A 9 25.46 -17.08 36.53
CA VAL A 9 24.07 -17.44 36.24
C VAL A 9 23.17 -16.21 36.26
N LEU A 10 23.33 -15.30 37.22
CA LEU A 10 22.59 -14.04 37.26
C LEU A 10 22.90 -13.14 36.05
N ALA A 11 24.15 -13.03 35.63
CA ALA A 11 24.54 -12.25 34.47
C ALA A 11 23.92 -12.80 33.18
N VAL A 12 23.90 -14.11 33.00
CA VAL A 12 23.28 -14.77 31.84
C VAL A 12 21.75 -14.56 31.83
N ALA A 13 21.11 -14.67 32.98
CA ALA A 13 19.66 -14.46 33.11
C ALA A 13 19.26 -13.00 32.77
N VAL A 14 20.06 -12.01 33.20
CA VAL A 14 19.82 -10.60 32.86
C VAL A 14 20.06 -10.34 31.37
N CYS A 15 21.10 -10.90 30.76
CA CYS A 15 21.35 -10.76 29.33
C CYS A 15 20.24 -11.39 28.49
N THR A 16 19.73 -12.55 28.85
CA THR A 16 18.63 -13.20 28.11
C THR A 16 17.33 -12.41 28.21
N SER A 17 17.02 -11.83 29.39
CA SER A 17 15.82 -10.99 29.55
C SER A 17 15.91 -9.68 28.75
N ILE A 18 17.09 -9.06 28.62
CA ILE A 18 17.29 -7.85 27.79
C ILE A 18 17.12 -8.19 26.31
N VAL A 19 17.67 -9.31 25.84
CA VAL A 19 17.50 -9.75 24.44
C VAL A 19 16.04 -10.04 24.14
N TRP A 20 15.28 -10.64 25.07
CA TRP A 20 13.84 -10.87 24.91
C TRP A 20 13.05 -9.55 24.84
N MET A 21 13.35 -8.57 25.70
CA MET A 21 12.71 -7.24 25.63
C MET A 21 12.98 -6.52 24.31
N LEU A 22 14.19 -6.63 23.76
CA LEU A 22 14.53 -6.03 22.45
C LEU A 22 13.80 -6.71 21.27
N GLN A 23 13.49 -7.99 21.38
CA GLN A 23 12.71 -8.72 20.37
C GLN A 23 11.24 -8.32 20.39
N VAL A 24 10.66 -8.07 21.58
CA VAL A 24 9.26 -7.64 21.70
C VAL A 24 9.05 -6.24 21.12
N GLN A 25 10.04 -5.34 21.21
CA GLN A 25 9.93 -4.01 20.61
C GLN A 25 9.93 -4.01 19.08
N LYS A 26 10.51 -5.02 18.43
CA LYS A 26 10.45 -5.16 16.96
C LYS A 26 9.06 -5.56 16.44
N LEU A 27 8.20 -6.11 17.29
CA LEU A 27 6.82 -6.48 16.92
C LEU A 27 5.84 -5.29 16.99
N SER A 28 6.17 -4.22 17.70
CA SER A 28 5.33 -3.01 17.84
C SER A 28 5.41 -2.03 16.66
N GLY A 29 6.20 -2.32 15.64
CA GLY A 29 6.46 -1.39 14.53
C GLY A 29 5.47 -1.45 13.37
N GLN A 30 4.48 -2.35 13.39
CA GLN A 30 3.40 -2.28 12.42
C GLN A 30 2.29 -1.42 13.03
N THR A 31 2.39 -0.12 12.85
CA THR A 31 1.23 0.75 12.99
C THR A 31 0.20 0.27 11.98
N ASN A 32 -0.84 -0.41 12.44
CA ASN A 32 -2.05 -0.71 11.67
C ASN A 32 -2.83 0.59 11.41
N ALA A 33 -2.13 1.65 11.02
CA ALA A 33 -2.77 2.87 10.59
C ALA A 33 -3.62 2.54 9.36
N LEU A 34 -4.91 2.85 9.44
CA LEU A 34 -5.80 2.68 8.30
C LEU A 34 -5.28 3.50 7.11
N PRO A 35 -5.39 2.98 5.89
CA PRO A 35 -5.04 3.72 4.68
C PRO A 35 -5.71 5.09 4.67
N SER A 36 -4.97 6.13 4.29
CA SER A 36 -5.44 7.51 4.36
C SER A 36 -4.84 8.35 3.24
N THR A 37 -5.59 9.34 2.78
CA THR A 37 -5.09 10.33 1.81
C THR A 37 -3.92 11.17 2.34
N LYS A 38 -3.74 11.23 3.66
CA LYS A 38 -2.59 11.91 4.30
C LYS A 38 -1.24 11.26 3.97
N THR A 39 -1.26 9.97 3.65
CA THR A 39 -0.07 9.17 3.29
C THR A 39 0.05 8.94 1.79
N GLY A 40 -0.75 9.64 0.98
CA GLY A 40 -0.75 9.49 -0.48
C GLY A 40 -1.62 8.36 -0.99
N GLU A 41 -2.43 7.75 -0.12
CA GLU A 41 -3.33 6.68 -0.51
C GLU A 41 -4.73 7.20 -0.87
N TRP A 42 -5.47 6.43 -1.64
CA TRP A 42 -6.86 6.71 -2.00
C TRP A 42 -7.72 5.46 -1.73
N PRO A 43 -8.07 5.21 -0.45
CA PRO A 43 -8.57 3.90 -0.02
C PRO A 43 -10.03 3.62 -0.40
N MET A 44 -10.76 4.61 -0.89
CA MET A 44 -12.16 4.46 -1.31
C MET A 44 -12.55 5.48 -2.37
N TYR A 45 -13.70 5.28 -3.01
CA TYR A 45 -14.20 6.12 -4.10
C TYR A 45 -14.17 7.62 -3.80
N THR A 46 -14.51 8.02 -2.59
CA THR A 46 -14.61 9.42 -2.17
C THR A 46 -13.44 9.90 -1.30
N ALA A 47 -12.34 9.18 -1.30
CA ALA A 47 -11.16 9.41 -0.47
C ALA A 47 -11.35 9.02 1.00
N ASP A 48 -12.47 9.41 1.62
CA ASP A 48 -12.84 9.14 3.01
C ASP A 48 -14.36 8.93 3.17
N LEU A 49 -14.77 8.53 4.37
CA LEU A 49 -16.19 8.30 4.70
C LEU A 49 -17.03 9.58 4.71
N ARG A 50 -16.42 10.76 4.70
CA ARG A 50 -17.11 12.06 4.62
C ARG A 50 -17.37 12.49 3.18
N GLY A 51 -16.79 11.76 2.21
CA GLY A 51 -16.90 12.10 0.80
C GLY A 51 -16.12 13.36 0.41
N SER A 52 -15.01 13.64 1.08
CA SER A 52 -14.24 14.88 0.90
C SER A 52 -13.61 15.01 -0.48
N LYS A 53 -13.27 13.90 -1.12
CA LYS A 53 -12.51 13.84 -2.40
C LYS A 53 -11.23 14.68 -2.35
N TYR A 54 -10.61 14.73 -1.19
CA TYR A 54 -9.48 15.60 -0.89
C TYR A 54 -8.24 14.80 -0.47
N SER A 55 -7.08 15.22 -0.99
CA SER A 55 -5.77 14.80 -0.53
C SER A 55 -4.99 16.01 -0.05
N PRO A 56 -4.37 15.97 1.14
CA PRO A 56 -3.58 17.08 1.68
C PRO A 56 -2.16 17.14 1.09
N LEU A 57 -1.84 16.32 0.10
CA LEU A 57 -0.54 16.33 -0.56
C LEU A 57 -0.38 17.62 -1.37
N ASP A 58 0.79 18.24 -1.28
CA ASP A 58 1.11 19.56 -1.85
C ASP A 58 2.33 19.54 -2.79
N GLN A 59 2.78 18.33 -3.21
CA GLN A 59 3.94 18.20 -4.11
C GLN A 59 3.68 18.78 -5.50
N ILE A 60 2.41 18.93 -5.91
CA ILE A 60 2.02 19.49 -7.19
C ILE A 60 1.36 20.85 -6.95
N ASP A 61 1.93 21.88 -7.57
CA ASP A 61 1.46 23.26 -7.49
C ASP A 61 1.46 23.94 -8.87
N ALA A 62 1.02 25.20 -8.93
CA ALA A 62 0.97 25.97 -10.16
C ALA A 62 2.35 26.17 -10.83
N LYS A 63 3.47 26.02 -10.09
CA LYS A 63 4.83 26.24 -10.61
C LYS A 63 5.40 24.98 -11.28
N ASN A 64 4.90 23.79 -10.90
CA ASN A 64 5.43 22.52 -11.38
C ASN A 64 4.42 21.68 -12.16
N PHE A 65 3.14 22.05 -12.17
CA PHE A 65 2.10 21.33 -12.89
C PHE A 65 2.42 21.07 -14.37
N ASN A 66 2.99 22.07 -15.06
CA ASN A 66 3.36 21.97 -16.48
C ASN A 66 4.60 21.08 -16.74
N LYS A 67 5.26 20.62 -15.69
CA LYS A 67 6.42 19.72 -15.76
C LYS A 67 6.05 18.26 -15.51
N LEU A 68 4.78 17.98 -15.26
CA LEU A 68 4.30 16.61 -15.05
C LEU A 68 4.50 15.78 -16.32
N GLN A 69 4.91 14.54 -16.13
CA GLN A 69 5.08 13.55 -17.18
C GLN A 69 4.30 12.30 -16.84
N ILE A 70 3.87 11.57 -17.87
CA ILE A 70 3.24 10.26 -17.69
C ILE A 70 4.30 9.29 -17.14
N ALA A 71 4.10 8.80 -15.92
CA ALA A 71 5.01 7.85 -15.30
C ALA A 71 4.91 6.46 -15.97
N TRP A 72 3.68 6.02 -16.25
CA TRP A 72 3.38 4.76 -16.93
C TRP A 72 1.95 4.78 -17.47
N THR A 73 1.67 3.83 -18.35
CA THR A 73 0.33 3.61 -18.92
C THR A 73 0.01 2.13 -18.87
N PHE A 74 -1.14 1.77 -18.32
CA PHE A 74 -1.66 0.41 -18.37
C PHE A 74 -2.77 0.32 -19.43
N LYS A 75 -2.62 -0.62 -20.38
CA LYS A 75 -3.63 -0.87 -21.42
C LYS A 75 -4.61 -1.94 -20.96
N THR A 76 -5.91 -1.68 -21.10
CA THR A 76 -6.96 -2.61 -20.72
C THR A 76 -7.31 -3.62 -21.83
N ASP A 77 -6.64 -3.56 -22.97
CA ASP A 77 -6.88 -4.46 -24.13
C ASP A 77 -6.70 -5.94 -23.77
N SER A 78 -5.80 -6.24 -22.84
CA SER A 78 -5.56 -7.61 -22.35
C SER A 78 -6.67 -8.13 -21.42
N LEU A 79 -7.56 -7.26 -20.94
CA LEU A 79 -8.60 -7.61 -19.98
C LEU A 79 -9.90 -8.05 -20.65
N SER A 80 -10.04 -7.87 -21.97
CA SER A 80 -11.20 -8.34 -22.73
C SER A 80 -10.91 -8.41 -24.22
N PRO A 81 -11.68 -9.21 -24.99
CA PRO A 81 -11.48 -9.36 -26.43
C PRO A 81 -11.83 -8.12 -27.26
N ARG A 82 -12.40 -7.10 -26.65
CA ARG A 82 -12.71 -5.82 -27.30
C ARG A 82 -12.32 -4.67 -26.40
N PRO A 83 -11.87 -3.52 -26.97
CA PRO A 83 -11.61 -2.31 -26.20
C PRO A 83 -12.84 -1.86 -25.44
N GLU A 84 -12.64 -1.30 -24.26
CA GLU A 84 -13.70 -0.68 -23.48
C GLU A 84 -14.07 0.68 -24.08
N ALA A 85 -15.36 0.86 -24.41
CA ALA A 85 -15.84 2.10 -24.99
C ALA A 85 -15.94 3.25 -23.96
N LYS A 86 -16.08 2.92 -22.67
CA LYS A 86 -16.31 3.89 -21.61
C LYS A 86 -15.76 3.37 -20.27
N LEU A 87 -14.71 3.99 -19.79
CA LEU A 87 -14.11 3.71 -18.49
C LEU A 87 -14.59 4.75 -17.47
N GLU A 88 -15.42 4.36 -16.52
CA GLU A 88 -16.00 5.23 -15.49
C GLU A 88 -15.57 4.85 -14.06
N GLY A 89 -14.68 3.89 -13.91
CA GLY A 89 -14.19 3.45 -12.61
C GLY A 89 -13.28 4.49 -11.96
N THR A 90 -13.41 4.68 -10.66
CA THR A 90 -12.41 5.40 -9.85
C THR A 90 -11.45 4.37 -9.27
N PRO A 91 -10.16 4.39 -9.65
CA PRO A 91 -9.17 3.54 -9.03
C PRO A 91 -9.03 3.85 -7.54
N ILE A 92 -8.75 2.82 -6.75
CA ILE A 92 -8.36 2.98 -5.35
C ILE A 92 -6.90 2.58 -5.18
N MET A 93 -6.20 3.25 -4.27
CA MET A 93 -4.79 2.98 -4.01
C MET A 93 -4.56 2.74 -2.52
N VAL A 94 -4.05 1.55 -2.19
CA VAL A 94 -3.79 1.10 -0.82
C VAL A 94 -2.44 0.38 -0.77
N LYS A 95 -1.58 0.78 0.15
CA LYS A 95 -0.26 0.16 0.41
C LYS A 95 0.58 0.00 -0.86
N GLY A 96 0.58 1.02 -1.72
CA GLY A 96 1.35 1.04 -2.97
C GLY A 96 0.79 0.15 -4.08
N VAL A 97 -0.44 -0.35 -3.94
CA VAL A 97 -1.15 -1.12 -4.97
C VAL A 97 -2.36 -0.33 -5.45
N LEU A 98 -2.44 -0.13 -6.76
CA LEU A 98 -3.57 0.50 -7.42
C LEU A 98 -4.54 -0.59 -7.90
N TYR A 99 -5.79 -0.48 -7.48
CA TYR A 99 -6.87 -1.38 -7.90
C TYR A 99 -7.81 -0.62 -8.82
N ALA A 100 -8.07 -1.19 -9.99
CA ALA A 100 -8.97 -0.62 -10.98
C ALA A 100 -9.85 -1.71 -11.60
N THR A 101 -10.97 -1.30 -12.17
CA THR A 101 -11.78 -2.16 -13.02
C THR A 101 -11.55 -1.77 -14.47
N GLY A 102 -11.55 -2.75 -15.37
CA GLY A 102 -11.39 -2.50 -16.81
C GLY A 102 -11.86 -3.67 -17.65
N GLY A 103 -11.96 -3.42 -18.94
CA GLY A 103 -12.45 -4.39 -19.90
C GLY A 103 -13.96 -4.61 -19.85
N MET A 104 -14.54 -5.11 -20.92
CA MET A 104 -15.99 -5.33 -21.03
C MET A 104 -16.55 -6.33 -20.02
N LYS A 105 -15.73 -7.26 -19.55
CA LYS A 105 -16.10 -8.22 -18.50
C LYS A 105 -15.92 -7.65 -17.09
N ARG A 106 -15.59 -6.37 -16.97
CA ARG A 106 -15.35 -5.69 -15.69
C ARG A 106 -14.34 -6.43 -14.80
N SER A 107 -13.23 -6.84 -15.40
CA SER A 107 -12.12 -7.44 -14.67
C SER A 107 -11.58 -6.47 -13.63
N VAL A 108 -11.17 -7.00 -12.49
CA VAL A 108 -10.44 -6.22 -11.48
C VAL A 108 -8.95 -6.47 -11.71
N VAL A 109 -8.17 -5.41 -11.77
CA VAL A 109 -6.72 -5.45 -11.91
C VAL A 109 -6.05 -4.81 -10.71
N ALA A 110 -4.97 -5.43 -10.24
CA ALA A 110 -4.08 -4.85 -9.26
C ALA A 110 -2.73 -4.53 -9.91
N LEU A 111 -2.31 -3.28 -9.80
CA LEU A 111 -1.08 -2.76 -10.38
C LEU A 111 -0.15 -2.25 -9.28
N ASP A 112 1.13 -2.34 -9.49
CA ASP A 112 2.10 -1.60 -8.70
C ASP A 112 1.91 -0.10 -8.97
N ALA A 113 1.61 0.69 -7.95
CA ALA A 113 1.28 2.10 -8.12
C ALA A 113 2.48 2.93 -8.64
N LYS A 114 3.71 2.48 -8.42
CA LYS A 114 4.94 3.17 -8.84
C LYS A 114 5.31 2.85 -10.28
N THR A 115 5.17 1.59 -10.71
CA THR A 115 5.68 1.10 -11.99
C THR A 115 4.59 0.81 -13.02
N GLY A 116 3.33 0.67 -12.60
CA GLY A 116 2.23 0.21 -13.44
C GLY A 116 2.26 -1.29 -13.75
N GLU A 117 3.20 -2.05 -13.14
CA GLU A 117 3.31 -3.48 -13.34
C GLU A 117 2.07 -4.21 -12.80
N GLN A 118 1.52 -5.11 -13.60
CA GLN A 118 0.37 -5.92 -13.21
C GLN A 118 0.77 -6.99 -12.19
N LYS A 119 0.19 -6.91 -11.00
CA LYS A 119 0.37 -7.92 -9.94
C LYS A 119 -0.56 -9.10 -10.13
N TRP A 120 -1.83 -8.84 -10.43
CA TRP A 120 -2.83 -9.85 -10.75
C TRP A 120 -4.05 -9.25 -11.45
N VAL A 121 -4.82 -10.11 -12.08
CA VAL A 121 -6.13 -9.82 -12.68
C VAL A 121 -7.14 -10.86 -12.19
N TYR A 122 -8.34 -10.41 -11.90
CA TYR A 122 -9.48 -11.25 -11.64
C TYR A 122 -10.62 -10.91 -12.61
N THR A 123 -11.10 -11.90 -13.35
CA THR A 123 -12.21 -11.75 -14.30
C THR A 123 -13.35 -12.66 -13.87
N LEU A 124 -14.56 -12.11 -13.82
CA LEU A 124 -15.75 -12.92 -13.57
C LEU A 124 -16.06 -13.77 -14.83
N ASP A 125 -16.17 -15.07 -14.64
CA ASP A 125 -16.73 -15.96 -15.65
C ASP A 125 -18.26 -15.81 -15.63
N VAL A 126 -18.79 -15.09 -16.61
CA VAL A 126 -20.24 -14.89 -16.85
C VAL A 126 -20.57 -15.35 -18.25
#